data_19dd4aa6a0e04d5c9e9d9dedb4f22271
#
_entry.id   19dd4aa6a0e04d5c9e9d9dedb4f22271
#
_cell.length_a   1.000
_cell.length_b   1.000
_cell.length_c   1.000
_cell.angle_alpha   90.00
_cell.angle_beta   90.00
_cell.angle_gamma   90.00
#
_symmetry.space_group_name_H-M   'P 1'
#
loop_
_entity.id
_entity.type
_entity.pdbx_description
1 polymer ?
#
loop_
_entity_poly.entity_id
_entity_poly.type
_entity_poly.pdbx_seq_one_letter_code
_entity_poly.pdbx_strand_id
1 'polypeptide(L)'
;MADQDPFRDQGKQRAIYHVSLGIADIERARAFYGAVLAPLGYRMLYAVEEQGRVTSLGWGLHWPELWTNLPADGKGPRPGNGIHVAFHAPSRVAVDDFHRIGLASGAADNGAPGYRVEYDPGYYGAFLLDPDGNRIEAMWFDPGRT
;
A
#
# COMPACT_ATOMS: atom_id res chain seq x y z
N MET A 1 32.98 6.03 -6.30
CA MET A 1 31.67 5.75 -6.95
C MET A 1 30.61 6.37 -6.06
N ALA A 2 29.88 7.33 -6.59
CA ALA A 2 28.79 7.91 -5.86
C ALA A 2 27.78 6.79 -5.58
N ASP A 3 27.54 6.56 -4.29
CA ASP A 3 26.51 5.69 -3.78
C ASP A 3 25.21 6.11 -4.48
N GLN A 4 24.71 5.27 -5.39
CA GLN A 4 23.43 5.54 -6.02
C GLN A 4 22.39 5.24 -4.95
N ASP A 5 22.05 6.28 -4.18
CA ASP A 5 20.91 6.26 -3.30
C ASP A 5 19.71 5.75 -4.12
N PRO A 6 19.21 4.54 -3.86
CA PRO A 6 18.10 3.96 -4.62
C PRO A 6 16.82 4.78 -4.52
N PHE A 7 16.80 5.79 -3.62
CA PHE A 7 15.70 6.71 -3.41
C PHE A 7 15.81 8.02 -4.17
N ARG A 8 16.98 8.32 -4.75
CA ARG A 8 17.10 9.48 -5.62
C ARG A 8 16.36 9.22 -6.92
N ASP A 9 15.15 9.75 -7.00
CA ASP A 9 14.51 9.95 -8.27
C ASP A 9 15.43 10.81 -9.16
N GLN A 10 15.83 10.27 -10.27
CA GLN A 10 16.78 10.89 -11.20
C GLN A 10 16.20 12.14 -11.89
N GLY A 11 15.71 13.09 -11.09
CA GLY A 11 15.29 14.42 -11.51
C GLY A 11 13.84 14.53 -12.03
N LYS A 12 13.01 13.52 -11.88
CA LYS A 12 11.59 13.62 -12.23
C LYS A 12 10.79 14.07 -11.01
N GLN A 13 10.30 15.29 -11.04
CA GLN A 13 9.39 15.77 -10.01
C GLN A 13 8.09 14.98 -10.01
N ARG A 14 7.60 14.64 -8.81
CA ARG A 14 6.31 13.99 -8.55
C ARG A 14 5.48 14.85 -7.63
N ALA A 15 4.18 14.77 -7.77
CA ALA A 15 3.28 15.48 -6.89
C ALA A 15 3.34 14.93 -5.46
N ILE A 16 3.40 13.59 -5.32
CA ILE A 16 3.57 12.88 -4.05
C ILE A 16 4.76 11.94 -4.20
N TYR A 17 5.72 12.06 -3.28
CA TYR A 17 6.89 11.18 -3.29
C TYR A 17 6.59 9.85 -2.62
N HIS A 18 6.04 9.89 -1.41
CA HIS A 18 5.56 8.70 -0.70
C HIS A 18 4.44 9.04 0.29
N VAL A 19 3.77 8.01 0.74
CA VAL A 19 2.81 8.03 1.84
C VAL A 19 3.31 7.09 2.93
N SER A 20 3.12 7.45 4.20
CA SER A 20 3.46 6.60 5.35
C SER A 20 2.20 6.19 6.10
N LEU A 21 2.13 4.90 6.46
CA LEU A 21 1.09 4.34 7.31
C LEU A 21 1.72 3.80 8.61
N GLY A 22 1.11 4.13 9.74
CA GLY A 22 1.53 3.61 11.03
C GLY A 22 1.13 2.13 11.19
N ILE A 23 2.07 1.32 11.69
CA ILE A 23 1.85 -0.09 12.02
C ILE A 23 2.40 -0.40 13.40
N ALA A 24 1.85 -1.41 14.07
CA ALA A 24 2.28 -1.80 15.41
C ALA A 24 3.38 -2.88 15.42
N ASP A 25 3.45 -3.68 14.36
CA ASP A 25 4.31 -4.87 14.29
C ASP A 25 4.92 -4.98 12.88
N ILE A 26 6.26 -4.89 12.82
CA ILE A 26 7.01 -4.93 11.56
C ILE A 26 6.86 -6.27 10.84
N GLU A 27 6.94 -7.38 11.55
CA GLU A 27 6.87 -8.70 10.90
C GLU A 27 5.45 -9.00 10.40
N ARG A 28 4.45 -8.60 11.15
CA ARG A 28 3.05 -8.68 10.68
C ARG A 28 2.83 -7.82 9.46
N ALA A 29 3.33 -6.59 9.44
CA ALA A 29 3.23 -5.69 8.28
C ALA A 29 4.00 -6.24 7.08
N ARG A 30 5.20 -6.81 7.31
CA ARG A 30 5.99 -7.46 6.27
C ARG A 30 5.20 -8.58 5.59
N ALA A 31 4.59 -9.46 6.36
CA ALA A 31 3.79 -10.56 5.84
C ALA A 31 2.53 -10.06 5.11
N PHE A 32 1.80 -9.14 5.74
CA PHE A 32 0.54 -8.61 5.18
C PHE A 32 0.76 -7.85 3.88
N TYR A 33 1.60 -6.81 3.90
CA TYR A 33 1.83 -5.97 2.71
C TYR A 33 2.58 -6.73 1.61
N GLY A 34 3.48 -7.64 1.97
CA GLY A 34 4.10 -8.55 1.01
C GLY A 34 3.10 -9.41 0.26
N ALA A 35 2.04 -9.85 0.92
CA ALA A 35 0.99 -10.66 0.32
C ALA A 35 0.00 -9.83 -0.53
N VAL A 36 -0.52 -8.72 0.01
CA VAL A 36 -1.59 -7.95 -0.67
C VAL A 36 -1.08 -7.09 -1.82
N LEU A 37 0.16 -6.63 -1.76
CA LEU A 37 0.75 -5.80 -2.80
C LEU A 37 1.35 -6.60 -3.96
N ALA A 38 1.66 -7.88 -3.77
CA ALA A 38 2.22 -8.74 -4.81
C ALA A 38 1.34 -8.85 -6.07
N PRO A 39 0.00 -9.04 -5.98
CA PRO A 39 -0.85 -9.05 -7.17
C PRO A 39 -0.82 -7.74 -7.96
N LEU A 40 -0.51 -6.62 -7.29
CA LEU A 40 -0.40 -5.31 -7.90
C LEU A 40 0.98 -5.07 -8.55
N GLY A 41 1.91 -6.02 -8.38
CA GLY A 41 3.29 -5.90 -8.85
C GLY A 41 4.21 -5.10 -7.92
N TYR A 42 3.74 -4.66 -6.76
CA TYR A 42 4.54 -3.94 -5.77
C TYR A 42 5.28 -4.93 -4.88
N ARG A 43 6.45 -4.55 -4.45
CA ARG A 43 7.31 -5.37 -3.58
C ARG A 43 7.96 -4.53 -2.50
N MET A 44 8.47 -5.19 -1.48
CA MET A 44 9.34 -4.53 -0.52
C MET A 44 10.67 -4.20 -1.20
N LEU A 45 11.01 -2.93 -1.23
CA LEU A 45 12.23 -2.41 -1.86
C LEU A 45 13.29 -2.06 -0.82
N TYR A 46 12.86 -1.71 0.38
CA TYR A 46 13.76 -1.23 1.42
C TYR A 46 13.25 -1.52 2.83
N ALA A 47 14.20 -1.67 3.76
CA ALA A 47 13.93 -1.69 5.18
C ALA A 47 14.89 -0.71 5.87
N VAL A 48 14.34 0.15 6.73
CA VAL A 48 15.13 1.06 7.56
C VAL A 48 15.38 0.42 8.91
N GLU A 49 16.65 0.40 9.30
CA GLU A 49 17.07 -0.09 10.60
C GLU A 49 17.59 1.07 11.45
N GLU A 50 17.10 1.16 12.67
CA GLU A 50 17.53 2.13 13.67
C GLU A 50 17.90 1.39 14.95
N GLN A 51 19.11 1.61 15.43
CA GLN A 51 19.62 0.98 16.68
C GLN A 51 19.49 -0.55 16.69
N GLY A 52 19.78 -1.21 15.56
CA GLY A 52 19.71 -2.66 15.42
C GLY A 52 18.29 -3.23 15.28
N ARG A 53 17.30 -2.39 15.04
CA ARG A 53 15.90 -2.78 14.88
C ARG A 53 15.31 -2.21 13.60
N VAL A 54 14.61 -3.02 12.82
CA VAL A 54 13.84 -2.53 11.68
C VAL A 54 12.64 -1.73 12.18
N THR A 55 12.52 -0.49 11.72
CA THR A 55 11.46 0.45 12.11
C THR A 55 10.52 0.80 10.97
N SER A 56 10.94 0.61 9.73
CA SER A 56 10.17 0.98 8.54
C SER A 56 10.42 0.04 7.39
N LEU A 57 9.38 -0.21 6.60
CA LEU A 57 9.44 -0.98 5.36
C LEU A 57 8.91 -0.13 4.20
N GLY A 58 9.68 -0.05 3.12
CA GLY A 58 9.33 0.70 1.92
C GLY A 58 8.87 -0.24 0.79
N TRP A 59 7.73 0.09 0.20
CA TRP A 59 7.03 -0.72 -0.81
C TRP A 59 6.80 0.09 -2.09
N GLY A 60 6.89 -0.54 -3.24
CA GLY A 60 6.62 0.13 -4.50
C GLY A 60 7.03 -0.69 -5.72
N LEU A 61 6.94 -0.06 -6.90
CA LEU A 61 7.38 -0.66 -8.17
C LEU A 61 8.89 -0.45 -8.39
N HIS A 62 9.34 0.78 -8.33
CA HIS A 62 10.73 1.17 -8.64
C HIS A 62 11.41 1.91 -7.49
N TRP A 63 10.64 2.55 -6.62
CA TRP A 63 11.06 3.23 -5.40
C TRP A 63 9.96 3.08 -4.34
N PRO A 64 10.26 3.34 -3.06
CA PRO A 64 9.27 3.26 -2.02
C PRO A 64 8.23 4.38 -2.14
N GLU A 65 7.05 4.03 -2.63
CA GLU A 65 5.88 4.92 -2.73
C GLU A 65 5.01 4.83 -1.48
N LEU A 66 5.07 3.70 -0.79
CA LEU A 66 4.42 3.46 0.50
C LEU A 66 5.48 3.09 1.54
N TRP A 67 5.38 3.69 2.72
CA TRP A 67 6.11 3.27 3.91
C TRP A 67 5.14 2.77 4.97
N THR A 68 5.48 1.66 5.59
CA THR A 68 4.82 1.16 6.80
C THR A 68 5.80 1.26 7.95
N ASN A 69 5.46 2.08 8.96
CA ASN A 69 6.40 2.51 9.99
C ASN A 69 5.85 2.24 11.38
N LEU A 70 6.74 1.88 12.30
CA LEU A 70 6.47 2.06 13.73
C LEU A 70 6.38 3.57 14.00
N PRO A 71 5.34 4.06 14.73
CA PRO A 71 5.26 5.48 15.07
C PRO A 71 6.48 5.97 15.84
N ALA A 72 7.00 7.13 15.44
CA ALA A 72 8.24 7.69 15.99
C ALA A 72 8.15 8.04 17.48
N ASP A 73 6.94 8.28 17.99
CA ASP A 73 6.69 8.58 19.41
C ASP A 73 6.63 7.32 20.30
N GLY A 74 6.81 6.13 19.71
CA GLY A 74 6.74 4.86 20.42
C GLY A 74 5.35 4.41 20.87
N LYS A 75 4.31 5.18 20.53
CA LYS A 75 2.91 4.81 20.82
C LYS A 75 2.34 3.94 19.70
N GLY A 76 1.19 3.32 19.95
CA GLY A 76 0.48 2.55 18.93
C GLY A 76 0.00 3.43 17.76
N PRO A 77 -0.13 2.84 16.55
CA PRO A 77 -0.62 3.57 15.39
C PRO A 77 -2.06 4.03 15.60
N ARG A 78 -2.41 5.18 14.98
CA ARG A 78 -3.76 5.71 14.99
C ARG A 78 -4.20 5.99 13.55
N PRO A 79 -4.98 5.10 12.93
CA PRO A 79 -5.57 5.36 11.62
C PRO A 79 -6.41 6.65 11.65
N GLY A 80 -6.27 7.46 10.60
CA GLY A 80 -7.04 8.69 10.50
C GLY A 80 -8.46 8.46 9.97
N ASN A 81 -9.46 9.11 10.56
CA ASN A 81 -10.80 9.14 10.00
C ASN A 81 -10.80 9.99 8.72
N GLY A 82 -11.30 9.44 7.60
CA GLY A 82 -11.31 10.11 6.30
C GLY A 82 -10.03 9.94 5.47
N ILE A 83 -9.04 9.19 5.98
CA ILE A 83 -7.79 8.91 5.25
C ILE A 83 -7.85 7.51 4.66
N HIS A 84 -7.49 7.37 3.37
CA HIS A 84 -7.17 6.09 2.76
C HIS A 84 -6.11 6.25 1.67
N VAL A 85 -5.48 5.16 1.29
CA VAL A 85 -4.49 5.11 0.22
C VAL A 85 -4.98 4.14 -0.85
N ALA A 86 -5.06 4.61 -2.11
CA ALA A 86 -5.44 3.80 -3.25
C ALA A 86 -4.20 3.42 -4.06
N PHE A 87 -4.03 2.13 -4.31
CA PHE A 87 -2.99 1.57 -5.15
C PHE A 87 -3.54 1.28 -6.54
N HIS A 88 -2.79 1.68 -7.57
CA HIS A 88 -3.15 1.34 -8.95
C HIS A 88 -2.82 -0.13 -9.24
N ALA A 89 -3.83 -0.88 -9.65
CA ALA A 89 -3.70 -2.27 -10.05
C ALA A 89 -3.54 -2.39 -11.58
N PRO A 90 -2.79 -3.41 -12.07
CA PRO A 90 -2.60 -3.60 -13.51
C PRO A 90 -3.82 -4.21 -14.22
N SER A 91 -4.74 -4.79 -13.47
CA SER A 91 -5.91 -5.47 -14.02
C SER A 91 -7.03 -5.61 -12.99
N ARG A 92 -8.23 -5.94 -13.47
CA ARG A 92 -9.35 -6.32 -12.63
C ARG A 92 -9.03 -7.50 -11.71
N VAL A 93 -8.40 -8.54 -12.25
CA VAL A 93 -8.01 -9.74 -11.48
C VAL A 93 -7.07 -9.38 -10.33
N ALA A 94 -6.14 -8.43 -10.55
CA ALA A 94 -5.25 -7.97 -9.49
C ALA A 94 -6.01 -7.29 -8.33
N VAL A 95 -7.07 -6.55 -8.63
CA VAL A 95 -7.96 -5.95 -7.61
C VAL A 95 -8.69 -7.05 -6.83
N ASP A 96 -9.23 -8.05 -7.52
CA ASP A 96 -9.91 -9.19 -6.90
C ASP A 96 -8.96 -9.96 -5.97
N ASP A 97 -7.74 -10.21 -6.44
CA ASP A 97 -6.71 -10.91 -5.66
C ASP A 97 -6.25 -10.11 -4.45
N PHE A 98 -6.06 -8.80 -4.59
CA PHE A 98 -5.74 -7.90 -3.47
C PHE A 98 -6.76 -8.06 -2.32
N HIS A 99 -8.03 -8.05 -2.64
CA HIS A 99 -9.10 -8.17 -1.64
C HIS A 99 -9.14 -9.57 -1.03
N ARG A 100 -9.14 -10.61 -1.86
CA ARG A 100 -9.18 -12.01 -1.40
C ARG A 100 -7.98 -12.37 -0.52
N ILE A 101 -6.79 -12.01 -0.96
CA ILE A 101 -5.54 -12.26 -0.22
C ILE A 101 -5.51 -11.42 1.07
N GLY A 102 -5.97 -10.19 1.01
CA GLY A 102 -6.04 -9.33 2.19
C GLY A 102 -6.90 -9.90 3.29
N LEU A 103 -8.10 -10.38 2.97
CA LEU A 103 -8.98 -11.05 3.93
C LEU A 103 -8.33 -12.32 4.52
N ALA A 104 -7.65 -13.10 3.70
CA ALA A 104 -6.92 -14.30 4.15
C ALA A 104 -5.68 -13.97 5.00
N SER A 105 -5.17 -12.74 4.92
CA SER A 105 -3.94 -12.28 5.58
C SER A 105 -4.20 -11.39 6.80
N GLY A 106 -5.45 -11.25 7.24
CA GLY A 106 -5.80 -10.54 8.47
C GLY A 106 -6.42 -9.15 8.28
N ALA A 107 -6.73 -8.73 7.05
CA ALA A 107 -7.51 -7.53 6.80
C ALA A 107 -8.99 -7.73 7.14
N ALA A 108 -9.67 -6.63 7.45
CA ALA A 108 -11.12 -6.58 7.48
C ALA A 108 -11.66 -6.04 6.14
N ASP A 109 -12.83 -6.55 5.73
CA ASP A 109 -13.53 -6.03 4.54
C ASP A 109 -13.99 -4.59 4.77
N ASN A 110 -13.73 -3.74 3.79
CA ASN A 110 -14.20 -2.36 3.78
C ASN A 110 -14.82 -1.98 2.42
N GLY A 111 -15.12 -2.95 1.58
CA GLY A 111 -15.74 -2.81 0.27
C GLY A 111 -15.25 -3.87 -0.70
N ALA A 112 -16.13 -4.84 -1.04
CA ALA A 112 -15.84 -5.91 -1.97
C ALA A 112 -15.47 -5.40 -3.37
N PRO A 113 -14.70 -6.16 -4.17
CA PRO A 113 -14.38 -5.78 -5.54
C PRO A 113 -15.63 -5.50 -6.37
N GLY A 114 -15.62 -4.40 -7.11
CA GLY A 114 -16.73 -4.01 -7.96
C GLY A 114 -16.53 -2.66 -8.61
N TYR A 115 -17.37 -2.36 -9.57
CA TYR A 115 -17.40 -1.04 -10.20
C TYR A 115 -17.98 0.01 -9.26
N ARG A 116 -17.33 1.16 -9.19
CA ARG A 116 -17.74 2.35 -8.45
C ARG A 116 -18.17 3.43 -9.45
N VAL A 117 -19.33 3.21 -10.04
CA VAL A 117 -19.85 4.07 -11.12
C VAL A 117 -20.09 5.51 -10.68
N GLU A 118 -20.25 5.73 -9.37
CA GLU A 118 -20.33 7.05 -8.76
C GLU A 118 -19.02 7.86 -8.88
N TYR A 119 -17.89 7.18 -9.05
CA TYR A 119 -16.58 7.83 -9.29
C TYR A 119 -16.33 7.97 -10.78
N ASP A 120 -16.49 6.88 -11.53
CA ASP A 120 -16.31 6.80 -12.98
C ASP A 120 -16.89 5.45 -13.47
N PRO A 121 -17.51 5.39 -14.65
CA PRO A 121 -18.07 4.14 -15.18
C PRO A 121 -17.06 2.99 -15.26
N GLY A 122 -15.79 3.29 -15.51
CA GLY A 122 -14.72 2.29 -15.60
C GLY A 122 -13.96 2.04 -14.30
N TYR A 123 -14.28 2.74 -13.22
CA TYR A 123 -13.58 2.58 -11.94
C TYR A 123 -13.93 1.25 -11.27
N TYR A 124 -12.96 0.34 -11.18
CA TYR A 124 -13.09 -0.93 -10.50
C TYR A 124 -12.19 -0.96 -9.28
N GLY A 125 -12.73 -1.12 -8.09
CA GLY A 125 -11.98 -1.01 -6.84
C GLY A 125 -12.44 -1.98 -5.76
N ALA A 126 -11.55 -2.20 -4.79
CA ALA A 126 -11.80 -2.96 -3.58
C ALA A 126 -11.10 -2.29 -2.40
N PHE A 127 -11.70 -2.37 -1.23
CA PHE A 127 -11.28 -1.67 -0.03
C PHE A 127 -11.06 -2.66 1.12
N LEU A 128 -10.00 -2.43 1.89
CA LEU A 128 -9.65 -3.20 3.07
C LEU A 128 -9.29 -2.28 4.24
N LEU A 129 -9.46 -2.77 5.44
CA LEU A 129 -8.74 -2.27 6.61
C LEU A 129 -7.56 -3.21 6.86
N ASP A 130 -6.35 -2.67 6.92
CA ASP A 130 -5.18 -3.46 7.27
C ASP A 130 -5.25 -3.93 8.74
N PRO A 131 -4.34 -4.79 9.23
CA PRO A 131 -4.38 -5.27 10.61
C PRO A 131 -4.31 -4.19 11.68
N ASP A 132 -3.86 -2.98 11.35
CA ASP A 132 -3.82 -1.83 12.24
C ASP A 132 -5.01 -0.88 12.06
N GLY A 133 -5.91 -1.16 11.12
CA GLY A 133 -7.07 -0.35 10.81
C GLY A 133 -6.84 0.74 9.77
N ASN A 134 -5.68 0.79 9.12
CA ASN A 134 -5.47 1.69 8.01
C ASN A 134 -6.35 1.31 6.82
N ARG A 135 -6.95 2.31 6.16
CA ARG A 135 -7.79 2.10 4.98
C ARG A 135 -6.92 2.07 3.74
N ILE A 136 -6.97 0.97 3.03
CA ILE A 136 -6.25 0.75 1.79
C ILE A 136 -7.22 0.28 0.70
N GLU A 137 -6.91 0.66 -0.52
CA GLU A 137 -7.72 0.38 -1.73
C GLU A 137 -6.81 -0.11 -2.84
N ALA A 138 -7.27 -1.05 -3.65
CA ALA A 138 -6.73 -1.30 -4.97
C ALA A 138 -7.77 -0.92 -6.02
N MET A 139 -7.34 -0.24 -7.08
CA MET A 139 -8.24 0.21 -8.15
C MET A 139 -7.62 0.00 -9.53
N TRP A 140 -8.48 -0.15 -10.52
CA TRP A 140 -8.13 -0.28 -11.92
C TRP A 140 -9.20 0.40 -12.78
N PHE A 141 -8.77 1.09 -13.83
CA PHE A 141 -9.69 1.63 -14.82
C PHE A 141 -9.92 0.63 -15.96
N ASP A 142 -11.18 0.26 -16.16
CA ASP A 142 -11.59 -0.59 -17.26
C ASP A 142 -11.63 0.22 -18.57
N PRO A 143 -10.76 -0.07 -19.55
CA PRO A 143 -10.74 0.68 -20.81
C PRO A 143 -11.96 0.39 -21.70
N GLY A 144 -12.70 -0.66 -21.41
CA GLY A 144 -13.93 -1.01 -22.12
C GLY A 144 -15.18 -0.31 -21.62
N ARG A 145 -15.07 0.52 -20.57
CA ARG A 145 -16.20 1.23 -19.94
C ARG A 145 -15.86 2.72 -19.88
N THR A 146 -16.63 3.51 -20.61
CA THR A 146 -16.50 4.98 -20.68
C THR A 146 -17.82 5.63 -20.33
#